data_fa52c81f6224be3abcc5e9278560388b
#
_entry.id   fa52c81f6224be3abcc5e9278560388b
#
_cell.length_a   1.000
_cell.length_b   1.000
_cell.length_c   1.000
_cell.angle_alpha   90.00
_cell.angle_beta   90.00
_cell.angle_gamma   90.00
#
_symmetry.space_group_name_H-M   'P 1'
#
loop_
_entity.id
_entity.type
_entity.pdbx_description
1 polymer ?
#
loop_
_entity_poly.entity_id
_entity_poly.type
_entity_poly.pdbx_seq_one_letter_code
_entity_poly.pdbx_strand_id
1 'polypeptide(L)'
;MGIIKNLKEEVRIIKERDPAIHSSMEVLLYPSFKVMIHYRLAHKLYVSGHYFWARYISQRGVRKTGIEIHPGAQIGKGFFIDHGNGVIIGETTIIGDNVTLYQGVTLGGTGKEHGKRHPTIGNNVMILSLIHI
;
A
#
# COMPACT_ATOMS: atom_id res chain seq x y z
N MET A 1 2.79 10.40 12.39
CA MET A 1 3.33 11.14 11.25
C MET A 1 2.20 11.61 10.35
N GLY A 2 2.25 12.85 9.87
CA GLY A 2 1.18 13.40 9.03
C GLY A 2 1.13 12.79 7.63
N ILE A 3 -0.07 12.82 7.03
CA ILE A 3 -0.29 12.28 5.69
C ILE A 3 0.66 12.91 4.67
N ILE A 4 0.82 14.24 4.71
CA ILE A 4 1.68 14.95 3.75
C ILE A 4 3.13 14.49 3.86
N LYS A 5 3.62 14.29 5.07
CA LYS A 5 4.99 13.82 5.29
C LYS A 5 5.18 12.42 4.74
N ASN A 6 4.21 11.53 4.95
CA ASN A 6 4.24 10.18 4.40
C ASN A 6 4.24 10.20 2.87
N LEU A 7 3.42 11.06 2.27
CA LEU A 7 3.35 11.17 0.81
C LEU A 7 4.65 11.70 0.22
N LYS A 8 5.30 12.65 0.91
CA LYS A 8 6.62 13.15 0.47
C LYS A 8 7.67 12.04 0.46
N GLU A 9 7.67 11.19 1.49
CA GLU A 9 8.57 10.05 1.55
C GLU A 9 8.30 9.07 0.40
N GLU A 10 7.05 8.83 0.10
CA GLU A 10 6.67 7.94 -1.00
C GLU A 10 7.12 8.49 -2.35
N VAL A 11 6.98 9.80 -2.57
CA VAL A 11 7.50 10.46 -3.79
C VAL A 11 9.00 10.27 -3.90
N ARG A 12 9.73 10.47 -2.80
CA ARG A 12 11.18 10.31 -2.78
C ARG A 12 11.59 8.89 -3.17
N ILE A 13 10.93 7.90 -2.59
CA ILE A 13 11.24 6.49 -2.86
C ILE A 13 10.99 6.14 -4.32
N ILE A 14 9.88 6.59 -4.88
CA ILE A 14 9.55 6.32 -6.29
C ILE A 14 10.62 6.91 -7.21
N LYS A 15 11.06 8.14 -6.94
CA LYS A 15 12.10 8.77 -7.73
C LYS A 15 13.43 8.02 -7.65
N GLU A 16 13.77 7.50 -6.48
CA GLU A 16 15.00 6.74 -6.30
C GLU A 16 14.95 5.38 -6.98
N ARG A 17 13.76 4.74 -7.00
CA ARG A 17 13.62 3.36 -7.47
C ARG A 17 13.45 3.25 -8.97
N ASP A 18 12.92 4.29 -9.64
CA ASP A 18 12.64 4.22 -11.05
C ASP A 18 13.53 5.19 -11.84
N PRO A 19 14.55 4.67 -12.56
CA PRO A 19 15.44 5.51 -13.36
C PRO A 19 14.75 6.10 -14.59
N ALA A 20 13.55 5.64 -14.95
CA ALA A 20 12.83 6.13 -16.13
C ALA A 20 12.08 7.43 -15.88
N ILE A 21 12.03 7.91 -14.64
CA ILE A 21 11.35 9.15 -14.31
C ILE A 21 12.15 10.35 -14.81
N HIS A 22 11.51 11.20 -15.61
CA HIS A 22 12.11 12.43 -16.13
C HIS A 22 11.70 13.68 -15.34
N SER A 23 10.54 13.64 -14.66
CA SER A 23 10.09 14.77 -13.85
C SER A 23 9.28 14.30 -12.64
N SER A 24 9.21 15.16 -11.63
CA SER A 24 8.43 14.86 -10.42
C SER A 24 6.94 14.68 -10.72
N MET A 25 6.45 15.28 -11.80
CA MET A 25 5.04 15.16 -12.17
C MET A 25 4.66 13.75 -12.58
N GLU A 26 5.60 12.98 -13.12
CA GLU A 26 5.35 11.59 -13.51
C GLU A 26 5.00 10.70 -12.33
N VAL A 27 5.45 11.05 -11.12
CA VAL A 27 5.11 10.30 -9.91
C VAL A 27 3.60 10.23 -9.72
N LEU A 28 2.88 11.27 -10.11
CA LEU A 28 1.42 11.32 -9.99
C LEU A 28 0.73 10.24 -10.82
N LEU A 29 1.40 9.71 -11.83
CA LEU A 29 0.85 8.68 -12.69
C LEU A 29 1.07 7.26 -12.15
N TYR A 30 1.94 7.11 -11.17
CA TYR A 30 2.28 5.78 -10.63
C TYR A 30 1.13 5.21 -9.80
N PRO A 31 0.71 3.95 -10.07
CA PRO A 31 -0.32 3.31 -9.25
C PRO A 31 0.04 3.27 -7.77
N SER A 32 1.32 3.05 -7.45
CA SER A 32 1.78 3.03 -6.06
C SER A 32 1.46 4.35 -5.35
N PHE A 33 1.76 5.49 -5.99
CA PHE A 33 1.48 6.78 -5.40
C PHE A 33 -0.02 7.02 -5.24
N LYS A 34 -0.79 6.72 -6.30
CA LYS A 34 -2.25 6.91 -6.28
C LYS A 34 -2.90 6.09 -5.17
N VAL A 35 -2.55 4.81 -5.08
CA VAL A 35 -3.16 3.94 -4.06
C VAL A 35 -2.76 4.36 -2.65
N MET A 36 -1.54 4.87 -2.48
CA MET A 36 -1.10 5.30 -1.15
C MET A 36 -1.81 6.55 -0.68
N ILE A 37 -2.16 7.47 -1.60
CA ILE A 37 -3.01 8.61 -1.25
C ILE A 37 -4.35 8.10 -0.73
N HIS A 38 -4.98 7.19 -1.45
CA HIS A 38 -6.26 6.61 -1.02
C HIS A 38 -6.12 5.87 0.32
N TYR A 39 -5.06 5.07 0.46
CA TYR A 39 -4.83 4.33 1.69
C TYR A 39 -4.65 5.26 2.90
N ARG A 40 -3.82 6.29 2.78
CA ARG A 40 -3.55 7.18 3.91
C ARG A 40 -4.82 7.88 4.39
N LEU A 41 -5.65 8.34 3.46
CA LEU A 41 -6.94 8.95 3.80
C LEU A 41 -7.91 7.92 4.41
N ALA A 42 -8.00 6.76 3.78
CA ALA A 42 -8.89 5.70 4.25
C ALA A 42 -8.47 5.20 5.63
N HIS A 43 -7.18 5.05 5.87
CA HIS A 43 -6.66 4.61 7.16
C HIS A 43 -7.01 5.61 8.26
N LYS A 44 -6.85 6.89 7.99
CA LYS A 44 -7.22 7.93 8.96
C LYS A 44 -8.69 7.85 9.34
N LEU A 45 -9.56 7.66 8.36
CA LEU A 45 -11.00 7.49 8.61
C LEU A 45 -11.29 6.21 9.38
N TYR A 46 -10.59 5.13 9.05
CA TYR A 46 -10.76 3.85 9.72
C TYR A 46 -10.41 3.96 11.22
N VAL A 47 -9.27 4.55 11.52
CA VAL A 47 -8.80 4.74 12.90
C VAL A 47 -9.77 5.63 13.69
N SER A 48 -10.43 6.58 13.00
CA SER A 48 -11.41 7.47 13.62
C SER A 48 -12.80 6.85 13.73
N GLY A 49 -12.99 5.61 13.31
CA GLY A 49 -14.27 4.91 13.42
C GLY A 49 -15.21 5.10 12.23
N HIS A 50 -14.78 5.78 11.18
CA HIS A 50 -15.60 6.02 9.98
C HIS A 50 -15.39 4.89 8.96
N TYR A 51 -15.84 3.68 9.31
CA TYR A 51 -15.53 2.47 8.54
C TYR A 51 -16.12 2.47 7.13
N PHE A 52 -17.36 2.94 6.98
CA PHE A 52 -17.99 2.96 5.65
C PHE A 52 -17.21 3.83 4.67
N TRP A 53 -16.89 5.05 5.08
CA TRP A 53 -16.17 5.99 4.20
C TRP A 53 -14.72 5.55 3.96
N ALA A 54 -14.11 4.92 4.96
CA ALA A 54 -12.79 4.33 4.79
C ALA A 54 -12.80 3.27 3.68
N ARG A 55 -13.78 2.35 3.73
CA ARG A 55 -13.92 1.33 2.70
C ARG A 55 -14.25 1.91 1.34
N TYR A 56 -15.10 2.94 1.31
CA TYR A 56 -15.44 3.61 0.05
C TYR A 56 -14.19 4.16 -0.64
N ILE A 57 -13.34 4.87 0.10
CA ILE A 57 -12.10 5.43 -0.45
C ILE A 57 -11.15 4.31 -0.87
N SER A 58 -11.04 3.26 -0.06
CA SER A 58 -10.21 2.10 -0.39
C SER A 58 -10.66 1.45 -1.71
N GLN A 59 -11.96 1.27 -1.89
CA GLN A 59 -12.49 0.68 -3.12
C GLN A 59 -12.30 1.57 -4.34
N ARG A 60 -12.32 2.89 -4.16
CA ARG A 60 -11.98 3.80 -5.25
C ARG A 60 -10.51 3.61 -5.67
N GLY A 61 -9.63 3.39 -4.71
CA GLY A 61 -8.23 3.09 -5.00
C GLY A 61 -8.08 1.83 -5.83
N VAL A 62 -8.82 0.77 -5.48
CA VAL A 62 -8.80 -0.48 -6.26
C VAL A 62 -9.19 -0.22 -7.71
N ARG A 63 -10.29 0.50 -7.93
CA ARG A 63 -10.78 0.77 -9.29
C ARG A 63 -9.78 1.58 -10.12
N LYS A 64 -9.04 2.48 -9.49
CA LYS A 64 -8.10 3.33 -10.19
C LYS A 64 -6.74 2.69 -10.43
N THR A 65 -6.34 1.74 -9.58
CA THR A 65 -4.97 1.24 -9.59
C THR A 65 -4.85 -0.28 -9.75
N GLY A 66 -5.91 -1.02 -9.49
CA GLY A 66 -5.83 -2.49 -9.44
C GLY A 66 -5.15 -3.02 -8.18
N ILE A 67 -4.93 -2.16 -7.19
CA ILE A 67 -4.26 -2.51 -5.92
C ILE A 67 -5.28 -2.38 -4.80
N GLU A 68 -5.45 -3.43 -4.01
CA GLU A 68 -6.36 -3.42 -2.88
C GLU A 68 -5.59 -3.34 -1.58
N ILE A 69 -5.80 -2.25 -0.83
CA ILE A 69 -5.24 -2.10 0.53
C ILE A 69 -6.40 -1.85 1.48
N HIS A 70 -6.61 -2.78 2.41
CA HIS A 70 -7.65 -2.59 3.42
C HIS A 70 -7.27 -1.40 4.30
N PRO A 71 -8.21 -0.51 4.61
CA PRO A 71 -7.90 0.68 5.40
C PRO A 71 -7.40 0.40 6.81
N GLY A 72 -7.67 -0.79 7.35
CA GLY A 72 -7.18 -1.19 8.66
C GLY A 72 -5.71 -1.59 8.69
N ALA A 73 -5.09 -1.87 7.53
CA ALA A 73 -3.69 -2.24 7.47
C ALA A 73 -2.81 -1.13 8.03
N GLN A 74 -1.69 -1.50 8.65
CA GLN A 74 -0.72 -0.55 9.20
C GLN A 74 0.53 -0.57 8.33
N ILE A 75 0.82 0.53 7.67
CA ILE A 75 1.95 0.63 6.73
C ILE A 75 2.87 1.75 7.16
N GLY A 76 4.15 1.43 7.32
CA GLY A 76 5.16 2.41 7.67
C GLY A 76 5.51 3.36 6.52
N LYS A 77 6.60 4.08 6.66
CA LYS A 77 7.05 5.04 5.66
C LYS A 77 7.91 4.35 4.59
N GLY A 78 8.00 4.98 3.42
CA GLY A 78 8.86 4.49 2.35
C GLY A 78 8.33 3.23 1.68
N PHE A 79 7.03 2.98 1.74
CA PHE A 79 6.41 1.83 1.11
C PHE A 79 6.30 2.05 -0.40
N PHE A 80 6.74 1.07 -1.18
CA PHE A 80 6.71 1.13 -2.63
C PHE A 80 6.13 -0.14 -3.21
N ILE A 81 5.24 0.03 -4.19
CA ILE A 81 4.68 -1.11 -4.96
C ILE A 81 5.11 -0.93 -6.41
N ASP A 82 5.90 -1.87 -6.91
CA ASP A 82 6.37 -1.83 -8.29
C ASP A 82 5.40 -2.60 -9.17
N HIS A 83 4.97 -1.97 -10.27
CA HIS A 83 3.94 -2.43 -11.19
C HIS A 83 2.56 -2.52 -10.57
N GLY A 84 2.40 -3.18 -9.45
CA GLY A 84 1.26 -3.09 -8.53
C GLY A 84 0.01 -3.88 -8.89
N ASN A 85 -0.23 -4.20 -10.13
CA ASN A 85 -1.48 -4.85 -10.52
C ASN A 85 -1.71 -6.15 -9.75
N GLY A 86 -2.88 -6.26 -9.11
CA GLY A 86 -3.25 -7.46 -8.38
C GLY A 86 -2.67 -7.60 -6.98
N VAL A 87 -2.02 -6.56 -6.45
CA VAL A 87 -1.56 -6.58 -5.06
C VAL A 87 -2.76 -6.48 -4.12
N ILE A 88 -2.77 -7.32 -3.08
CA ILE A 88 -3.84 -7.34 -2.07
C ILE A 88 -3.20 -7.31 -0.68
N ILE A 89 -3.61 -6.34 0.13
CA ILE A 89 -3.12 -6.18 1.51
C ILE A 89 -4.32 -6.20 2.45
N GLY A 90 -4.35 -7.19 3.34
CA GLY A 90 -5.50 -7.43 4.22
C GLY A 90 -5.56 -6.56 5.46
N GLU A 91 -6.67 -6.65 6.16
CA GLU A 91 -7.04 -5.77 7.27
C GLU A 91 -6.03 -5.69 8.41
N THR A 92 -5.51 -6.83 8.85
CA THR A 92 -4.62 -6.89 10.02
C THR A 92 -3.14 -6.96 9.65
N THR A 93 -2.80 -6.69 8.39
CA THR A 93 -1.43 -6.66 7.92
C THR A 93 -0.67 -5.51 8.58
N ILE A 94 0.56 -5.79 8.99
CA ILE A 94 1.48 -4.79 9.51
C ILE A 94 2.72 -4.78 8.62
N ILE A 95 3.04 -3.63 8.06
CA ILE A 95 4.19 -3.46 7.17
C ILE A 95 5.11 -2.41 7.79
N GLY A 96 6.38 -2.76 7.96
CA GLY A 96 7.38 -1.85 8.49
C GLY A 96 7.81 -0.77 7.51
N ASP A 97 8.97 -0.18 7.73
CA ASP A 97 9.50 0.89 6.90
C ASP A 97 10.30 0.35 5.72
N ASN A 98 10.28 1.07 4.61
CA ASN A 98 11.09 0.80 3.41
C ASN A 98 10.86 -0.61 2.84
N VAL A 99 9.60 -1.00 2.74
CA VAL A 99 9.20 -2.28 2.16
C VAL A 99 8.79 -2.08 0.70
N THR A 100 9.18 -3.02 -0.15
CA THR A 100 8.82 -3.02 -1.57
C THR A 100 8.06 -4.30 -1.90
N LEU A 101 6.90 -4.15 -2.57
CA LEU A 101 6.13 -5.27 -3.10
C LEU A 101 6.07 -5.17 -4.61
N TYR A 102 6.00 -6.33 -5.27
CA TYR A 102 5.81 -6.40 -6.72
C TYR A 102 4.38 -6.84 -7.04
N GLN A 103 4.03 -6.80 -8.32
CA GLN A 103 2.69 -7.14 -8.77
C GLN A 103 2.26 -8.55 -8.32
N GLY A 104 0.96 -8.71 -8.06
CA GLY A 104 0.39 -10.00 -7.73
C GLY A 104 0.65 -10.50 -6.32
N VAL A 105 1.37 -9.75 -5.49
CA VAL A 105 1.63 -10.16 -4.10
C VAL A 105 0.35 -10.04 -3.28
N THR A 106 0.02 -11.10 -2.53
CA THR A 106 -1.12 -11.10 -1.62
C THR A 106 -0.64 -11.28 -0.19
N LEU A 107 -0.94 -10.29 0.65
CA LEU A 107 -0.73 -10.40 2.09
C LEU A 107 -2.09 -10.71 2.71
N GLY A 108 -2.46 -11.98 2.67
CA GLY A 108 -3.79 -12.43 2.99
C GLY A 108 -3.87 -13.34 4.20
N GLY A 109 -5.09 -13.70 4.56
CA GLY A 109 -5.37 -14.68 5.59
C GLY A 109 -6.30 -15.77 5.05
N THR A 110 -6.60 -16.77 5.88
CA THR A 110 -7.45 -17.88 5.47
C THR A 110 -8.92 -17.52 5.38
N GLY A 111 -9.31 -16.38 5.96
CA GLY A 111 -10.71 -15.96 6.00
C GLY A 111 -11.55 -16.64 7.07
N LYS A 112 -10.97 -17.54 7.85
CA LYS A 112 -11.68 -18.32 8.86
C LYS A 112 -11.50 -17.81 10.28
N GLU A 113 -10.56 -16.90 10.49
CA GLU A 113 -10.21 -16.41 11.83
C GLU A 113 -10.56 -14.94 12.00
N HIS A 114 -10.84 -14.55 13.22
CA HIS A 114 -10.98 -13.14 13.61
C HIS A 114 -9.70 -12.70 14.32
N GLY A 115 -9.47 -11.40 14.45
CA GLY A 115 -8.26 -10.86 15.05
C GLY A 115 -7.10 -10.83 14.09
N LYS A 116 -5.87 -10.94 14.59
CA LYS A 116 -4.64 -10.85 13.77
C LYS A 116 -4.49 -12.11 12.92
N ARG A 117 -4.79 -12.00 11.63
CA ARG A 117 -4.78 -13.13 10.69
C ARG A 117 -3.97 -12.87 9.42
N HIS A 118 -3.47 -11.65 9.24
CA HIS A 118 -2.65 -11.28 8.10
C HIS A 118 -1.19 -11.14 8.53
N PRO A 119 -0.24 -11.29 7.60
CA PRO A 119 1.18 -11.30 7.95
C PRO A 119 1.70 -9.97 8.47
N THR A 120 2.80 -10.06 9.22
CA THR A 120 3.59 -8.89 9.62
C THR A 120 4.89 -8.91 8.84
N ILE A 121 5.18 -7.81 8.15
CA ILE A 121 6.38 -7.65 7.35
C ILE A 121 7.31 -6.67 8.07
N GLY A 122 8.55 -7.07 8.28
CA GLY A 122 9.53 -6.22 8.96
C GLY A 122 10.02 -5.07 8.09
N ASN A 123 11.06 -4.38 8.55
CA ASN A 123 11.65 -3.27 7.81
C ASN A 123 12.58 -3.76 6.71
N ASN A 124 12.70 -2.97 5.64
CA ASN A 124 13.66 -3.20 4.55
C ASN A 124 13.45 -4.56 3.86
N VAL A 125 12.20 -5.00 3.72
CA VAL A 125 11.85 -6.26 3.08
C VAL A 125 11.41 -6.00 1.64
N MET A 126 11.79 -6.90 0.73
CA MET A 126 11.34 -6.90 -0.65
C MET A 126 10.63 -8.21 -0.93
N ILE A 127 9.39 -8.14 -1.42
CA ILE A 127 8.61 -9.32 -1.78
C ILE A 127 8.36 -9.27 -3.28
N LEU A 128 8.96 -10.22 -3.98
CA LEU A 128 8.83 -10.34 -5.44
C LEU A 128 7.51 -10.99 -5.80
N SER A 129 7.16 -10.89 -7.08
CA SER A 129 5.95 -11.51 -7.60
C SER A 129 5.96 -13.03 -7.42
N LEU A 130 4.80 -13.65 -7.59
CA LEU A 130 4.65 -15.10 -7.48
C LEU A 130 5.73 -15.81 -8.29
N ILE A 131 6.59 -16.52 -7.59
CA ILE A 131 7.59 -17.37 -8.19
C ILE A 131 7.21 -18.80 -7.81
N HIS A 132 6.94 -19.62 -8.80
CA HIS A 132 6.76 -21.05 -8.54
C HIS A 132 8.13 -21.66 -8.34
N ILE A 133 8.38 -22.05 -7.13
CA ILE A 133 9.61 -22.77 -6.79
C ILE A 133 9.29 -24.26 -6.74
#